data_fa3ff72fba16253a4dd2ab5504d6a096
#
_entry.id   fa3ff72fba16253a4dd2ab5504d6a096
#
_cell.length_a   1.000
_cell.length_b   1.000
_cell.length_c   1.000
_cell.angle_alpha   90.00
_cell.angle_beta   90.00
_cell.angle_gamma   90.00
#
_symmetry.space_group_name_H-M   'P 1'
#
loop_
_entity.id
_entity.type
_entity.pdbx_description
1 polymer ?
#
loop_
_entity_poly.entity_id
_entity_poly.type
_entity_poly.pdbx_seq_one_letter_code
_entity_poly.pdbx_strand_id
1 'polypeptide(L)'
;MRKIIFILSVISFGISAAAQESYLSREAYRDKVEAYSQLLKQQRLKATASTEARKIAQTGFLPKIDITAEGTANLSHLDAWNSPAGQYRPYTYQALATLGQPLYTGGSLMARKKIAKADEELDKLATELTLDQIHYQSDAVYWNASAALATLKAAARFEGIVSQQYNIIQDRFNDGAISRTDLLMISTRKKEAELQYIKARQNYTLALQQLNILMGVKPDAAVDSLCEIGMHCPPVDLLSLDEVLSRRADYAGTHVSIARSEAQRKAALSQYNPQLSMFLATGWDTGIAYMGQDVPHTPIAGINLNIPIFRWGARFKTNRQQKAYIGIQKLQQSYVADTILEELSAATTKLTETEQQVKTAWENMALAEENLDPVSYTHLTLPTKA
;
A
#
# COMPACT_ATOMS: atom_id res chain seq x y z
N MET A 1 53.21 -13.16 -37.05
CA MET A 1 54.00 -14.07 -36.20
C MET A 1 54.41 -13.28 -34.97
N ARG A 2 53.83 -13.53 -33.81
CA ARG A 2 54.43 -13.47 -32.48
C ARG A 2 53.31 -13.78 -31.46
N LYS A 3 53.35 -15.00 -30.97
CA LYS A 3 52.52 -15.51 -29.90
C LYS A 3 53.00 -14.91 -28.60
N ILE A 4 52.11 -14.28 -27.83
CA ILE A 4 52.38 -13.90 -26.44
C ILE A 4 51.47 -14.80 -25.58
N ILE A 5 52.10 -15.72 -24.90
CA ILE A 5 51.54 -16.60 -23.90
C ILE A 5 51.36 -15.81 -22.62
N PHE A 6 50.14 -15.59 -22.16
CA PHE A 6 49.82 -15.02 -20.85
C PHE A 6 49.63 -16.20 -19.86
N ILE A 7 50.59 -16.34 -18.94
CA ILE A 7 50.52 -17.26 -17.80
C ILE A 7 49.61 -16.60 -16.77
N LEU A 8 48.44 -17.21 -16.59
CA LEU A 8 47.48 -16.82 -15.53
C LEU A 8 47.90 -17.58 -14.26
N SER A 9 48.59 -16.91 -13.33
CA SER A 9 48.82 -17.41 -11.97
C SER A 9 47.52 -17.30 -11.17
N VAL A 10 46.89 -18.42 -10.94
CA VAL A 10 45.73 -18.57 -10.01
C VAL A 10 46.29 -18.45 -8.58
N ILE A 11 46.16 -17.27 -7.98
CA ILE A 11 46.32 -17.09 -6.55
C ILE A 11 44.98 -17.55 -5.91
N SER A 12 44.94 -18.75 -5.41
CA SER A 12 43.87 -19.24 -4.54
C SER A 12 43.96 -18.51 -3.19
N PHE A 13 43.25 -17.41 -3.08
CA PHE A 13 42.94 -16.79 -1.79
C PHE A 13 41.89 -17.70 -1.11
N GLY A 14 42.35 -18.52 -0.18
CA GLY A 14 41.50 -19.24 0.73
C GLY A 14 40.79 -18.24 1.64
N ILE A 15 39.57 -17.82 1.23
CA ILE A 15 38.64 -17.10 2.11
C ILE A 15 38.18 -18.17 3.11
N SER A 16 38.77 -18.15 4.30
CA SER A 16 38.22 -18.78 5.49
C SER A 16 36.89 -18.10 5.75
N ALA A 17 35.80 -18.63 5.19
CA ALA A 17 34.46 -18.28 5.59
C ALA A 17 34.30 -18.75 7.03
N ALA A 18 34.64 -17.89 7.99
CA ALA A 18 34.05 -18.01 9.31
C ALA A 18 32.55 -18.06 9.06
N ALA A 19 31.90 -19.14 9.47
CA ALA A 19 30.46 -19.26 9.46
C ALA A 19 29.94 -18.18 10.40
N GLN A 20 29.72 -16.98 9.85
CA GLN A 20 28.97 -15.95 10.51
C GLN A 20 27.53 -16.50 10.50
N GLU A 21 27.04 -16.87 11.68
CA GLU A 21 25.64 -17.24 11.83
C GLU A 21 24.83 -16.15 11.16
N SER A 22 24.33 -16.46 9.95
CA SER A 22 23.52 -15.51 9.21
C SER A 22 22.19 -15.42 9.92
N TYR A 23 21.99 -14.36 10.69
CA TYR A 23 20.66 -14.07 11.22
C TYR A 23 19.90 -13.16 10.25
N LEU A 24 18.59 -13.39 10.16
CA LEU A 24 17.72 -12.51 9.39
C LEU A 24 17.52 -11.21 10.19
N SER A 25 18.19 -10.13 9.75
CA SER A 25 17.99 -8.81 10.37
C SER A 25 16.61 -8.24 10.02
N ARG A 26 16.11 -7.35 10.87
CA ARG A 26 14.85 -6.63 10.62
C ARG A 26 14.86 -5.91 9.27
N GLU A 27 15.97 -5.22 8.96
CA GLU A 27 16.15 -4.48 7.70
C GLU A 27 16.12 -5.41 6.50
N ALA A 28 16.89 -6.50 6.54
CA ALA A 28 16.91 -7.49 5.46
C ALA A 28 15.54 -8.18 5.26
N TYR A 29 14.80 -8.37 6.34
CA TYR A 29 13.43 -8.87 6.28
C TYR A 29 12.50 -7.86 5.59
N ARG A 30 12.55 -6.59 6.00
CA ARG A 30 11.76 -5.50 5.43
C ARG A 30 12.00 -5.37 3.93
N ASP A 31 13.27 -5.41 3.48
CA ASP A 31 13.63 -5.34 2.06
C ASP A 31 13.04 -6.51 1.25
N LYS A 32 13.07 -7.73 1.80
CA LYS A 32 12.45 -8.90 1.16
C LYS A 32 10.93 -8.75 1.05
N VAL A 33 10.26 -8.26 2.10
CA VAL A 33 8.81 -8.02 2.11
C VAL A 33 8.45 -6.94 1.10
N GLU A 34 9.19 -5.83 1.04
CA GLU A 34 8.96 -4.76 0.06
C GLU A 34 9.10 -5.29 -1.38
N ALA A 35 10.18 -6.03 -1.67
CA ALA A 35 10.43 -6.59 -2.99
C ALA A 35 9.33 -7.56 -3.44
N TYR A 36 8.78 -8.35 -2.53
CA TYR A 36 7.71 -9.31 -2.83
C TYR A 36 6.34 -8.68 -2.86
N SER A 37 6.02 -7.69 -2.02
CA SER A 37 4.67 -7.19 -1.77
C SER A 37 3.85 -6.95 -3.05
N GLN A 38 2.78 -7.74 -3.22
CA GLN A 38 1.85 -7.58 -4.33
C GLN A 38 1.03 -6.28 -4.21
N LEU A 39 0.73 -5.85 -2.99
CA LEU A 39 0.01 -4.61 -2.73
C LEU A 39 0.83 -3.39 -3.19
N LEU A 40 2.13 -3.36 -2.88
CA LEU A 40 3.01 -2.27 -3.33
C LEU A 40 3.17 -2.26 -4.85
N LYS A 41 3.33 -3.44 -5.47
CA LYS A 41 3.38 -3.57 -6.94
C LYS A 41 2.09 -3.05 -7.59
N GLN A 42 0.93 -3.40 -7.03
CA GLN A 42 -0.36 -2.90 -7.50
C GLN A 42 -0.45 -1.37 -7.40
N GLN A 43 -0.02 -0.80 -6.28
CA GLN A 43 -0.07 0.65 -6.07
C GLN A 43 0.91 1.39 -6.99
N ARG A 44 2.11 0.86 -7.22
CA ARG A 44 3.08 1.39 -8.21
C ARG A 44 2.52 1.37 -9.64
N LEU A 45 1.81 0.30 -10.03
CA LEU A 45 1.12 0.24 -11.32
C LEU A 45 0.00 1.28 -11.42
N LYS A 46 -0.74 1.51 -10.34
CA LYS A 46 -1.78 2.55 -10.29
C LYS A 46 -1.18 3.95 -10.45
N ALA A 47 -0.05 4.26 -9.80
CA ALA A 47 0.67 5.50 -9.99
C ALA A 47 1.20 5.66 -11.43
N THR A 48 1.63 4.57 -12.07
CA THR A 48 2.00 4.58 -13.50
C THR A 48 0.78 4.88 -14.37
N ALA A 49 -0.36 4.26 -14.11
CA ALA A 49 -1.60 4.51 -14.85
C ALA A 49 -2.08 5.96 -14.73
N SER A 50 -1.98 6.57 -13.55
CA SER A 50 -2.34 7.99 -13.36
C SER A 50 -1.35 8.94 -14.06
N THR A 51 -0.06 8.57 -14.15
CA THR A 51 0.92 9.31 -14.96
C THR A 51 0.52 9.31 -16.44
N GLU A 52 0.12 8.16 -16.99
CA GLU A 52 -0.38 8.08 -18.38
C GLU A 52 -1.72 8.83 -18.53
N ALA A 53 -2.62 8.76 -17.55
CA ALA A 53 -3.86 9.55 -17.57
C ALA A 53 -3.60 11.07 -17.63
N ARG A 54 -2.55 11.55 -16.95
CA ARG A 54 -2.12 12.96 -17.07
C ARG A 54 -1.62 13.28 -18.47
N LYS A 55 -0.85 12.38 -19.11
CA LYS A 55 -0.41 12.56 -20.51
C LYS A 55 -1.62 12.57 -21.45
N ILE A 56 -2.58 11.66 -21.27
CA ILE A 56 -3.84 11.63 -22.02
C ILE A 56 -4.61 12.95 -21.85
N ALA A 57 -4.68 13.51 -20.64
CA ALA A 57 -5.33 14.82 -20.43
C ALA A 57 -4.62 15.96 -21.19
N GLN A 58 -3.34 15.83 -21.50
CA GLN A 58 -2.61 16.81 -22.31
C GLN A 58 -2.92 16.68 -23.81
N THR A 59 -3.23 15.48 -24.30
CA THR A 59 -3.57 15.30 -25.73
C THR A 59 -4.85 16.05 -26.12
N GLY A 60 -5.71 16.39 -25.16
CA GLY A 60 -6.90 17.22 -25.40
C GLY A 60 -6.62 18.62 -25.96
N PHE A 61 -5.37 19.10 -25.86
CA PHE A 61 -4.93 20.38 -26.45
C PHE A 61 -4.49 20.22 -27.92
N LEU A 62 -4.32 19.00 -28.40
CA LEU A 62 -3.85 18.71 -29.75
C LEU A 62 -5.02 18.58 -30.72
N PRO A 63 -4.77 18.78 -32.05
CA PRO A 63 -5.79 18.50 -33.05
C PRO A 63 -6.17 17.02 -33.05
N LYS A 64 -7.45 16.76 -33.32
CA LYS A 64 -7.98 15.40 -33.50
C LYS A 64 -8.40 15.20 -34.94
N ILE A 65 -8.11 14.03 -35.48
CA ILE A 65 -8.58 13.60 -36.80
C ILE A 65 -9.56 12.46 -36.58
N ASP A 66 -10.80 12.67 -36.97
CA ASP A 66 -11.85 11.68 -36.90
C ASP A 66 -12.38 11.39 -38.31
N ILE A 67 -12.67 10.13 -38.62
CA ILE A 67 -13.38 9.73 -39.83
C ILE A 67 -14.72 9.20 -39.39
N THR A 68 -15.78 9.81 -39.90
CA THR A 68 -17.15 9.36 -39.65
C THR A 68 -17.74 8.88 -40.98
N ALA A 69 -18.27 7.65 -40.97
CA ALA A 69 -19.00 7.09 -42.10
C ALA A 69 -20.42 6.75 -41.63
N GLU A 70 -21.40 7.24 -42.32
CA GLU A 70 -22.82 7.03 -42.02
C GLU A 70 -23.54 6.62 -43.30
N GLY A 71 -24.41 5.61 -43.19
CA GLY A 71 -25.32 5.21 -44.26
C GLY A 71 -26.74 5.16 -43.73
N THR A 72 -27.68 5.87 -44.37
CA THR A 72 -29.09 5.84 -43.98
C THR A 72 -29.95 5.33 -45.18
N ALA A 73 -30.92 4.48 -44.86
CA ALA A 73 -31.92 4.02 -45.83
C ALA A 73 -33.31 4.45 -45.37
N ASN A 74 -34.06 5.10 -46.23
CA ASN A 74 -35.44 5.44 -45.95
C ASN A 74 -36.35 4.28 -46.36
N LEU A 75 -36.77 3.50 -45.39
CA LEU A 75 -37.57 2.29 -45.60
C LEU A 75 -38.96 2.54 -46.16
N SER A 76 -39.47 3.74 -46.04
CA SER A 76 -40.78 4.17 -46.55
C SER A 76 -40.76 4.48 -48.07
N HIS A 77 -39.59 4.62 -48.67
CA HIS A 77 -39.43 5.07 -50.07
C HIS A 77 -38.39 4.21 -50.81
N LEU A 78 -38.32 2.93 -50.51
CA LEU A 78 -37.38 1.99 -51.20
C LEU A 78 -37.70 1.84 -52.71
N ASP A 79 -38.95 2.05 -53.11
CA ASP A 79 -39.46 2.06 -54.48
C ASP A 79 -39.10 3.33 -55.25
N ALA A 80 -38.63 4.39 -54.57
CA ALA A 80 -38.18 5.62 -55.20
C ALA A 80 -36.80 5.51 -55.90
N TRP A 81 -36.26 4.31 -56.05
CA TRP A 81 -35.01 4.04 -56.77
C TRP A 81 -35.01 4.57 -58.23
N ASN A 82 -36.19 4.57 -58.86
CA ASN A 82 -36.37 5.04 -60.22
C ASN A 82 -36.95 6.50 -60.27
N SER A 83 -36.92 7.23 -59.18
CA SER A 83 -37.41 8.61 -59.17
C SER A 83 -36.53 9.52 -60.04
N PRO A 84 -37.09 10.51 -60.74
CA PRO A 84 -36.27 11.44 -61.52
C PRO A 84 -35.20 12.11 -60.67
N ALA A 85 -34.01 12.24 -61.25
CA ALA A 85 -32.86 12.79 -60.58
C ALA A 85 -33.19 14.07 -59.78
N GLY A 86 -33.04 14.03 -58.44
CA GLY A 86 -33.15 15.18 -57.57
C GLY A 86 -34.34 15.20 -56.62
N GLN A 87 -35.38 14.31 -56.74
CA GLN A 87 -36.55 14.40 -55.86
C GLN A 87 -36.50 13.53 -54.61
N TYR A 88 -36.04 12.30 -54.66
CA TYR A 88 -35.90 11.42 -53.51
C TYR A 88 -34.76 10.40 -53.71
N ARG A 89 -33.85 10.25 -52.70
CA ARG A 89 -32.92 9.15 -52.63
C ARG A 89 -33.34 8.18 -51.52
N PRO A 90 -33.56 6.90 -51.81
CA PRO A 90 -33.94 5.94 -50.79
C PRO A 90 -32.81 5.65 -49.81
N TYR A 91 -31.59 5.98 -50.17
CA TYR A 91 -30.42 5.84 -49.31
C TYR A 91 -29.48 7.02 -49.46
N THR A 92 -28.82 7.39 -48.35
CA THR A 92 -27.74 8.36 -48.35
C THR A 92 -26.55 7.78 -47.64
N TYR A 93 -25.36 8.12 -48.07
CA TYR A 93 -24.12 7.74 -47.41
C TYR A 93 -23.23 8.98 -47.30
N GLN A 94 -22.48 9.03 -46.21
CA GLN A 94 -21.55 10.10 -45.89
C GLN A 94 -20.26 9.48 -45.39
N ALA A 95 -19.11 9.95 -45.85
CA ALA A 95 -17.82 9.62 -45.33
C ALA A 95 -16.98 10.89 -45.22
N LEU A 96 -16.81 11.39 -44.01
CA LEU A 96 -16.13 12.67 -43.72
C LEU A 96 -14.88 12.42 -42.84
N ALA A 97 -13.76 12.98 -43.29
CA ALA A 97 -12.57 13.15 -42.46
C ALA A 97 -12.59 14.58 -41.89
N THR A 98 -12.57 14.68 -40.56
CA THR A 98 -12.62 15.96 -39.86
C THR A 98 -11.39 16.14 -38.98
N LEU A 99 -10.61 17.21 -39.19
CA LEU A 99 -9.58 17.69 -38.30
C LEU A 99 -10.18 18.76 -37.38
N GLY A 100 -10.30 18.46 -36.11
CA GLY A 100 -10.84 19.39 -35.10
C GLY A 100 -9.77 19.88 -34.12
N GLN A 101 -9.70 21.18 -33.91
CA GLN A 101 -8.79 21.80 -32.94
C GLN A 101 -9.55 22.68 -31.97
N PRO A 102 -9.61 22.35 -30.67
CA PRO A 102 -10.13 23.27 -29.66
C PRO A 102 -9.12 24.42 -29.46
N LEU A 103 -9.59 25.67 -29.66
CA LEU A 103 -8.78 26.87 -29.42
C LEU A 103 -9.01 27.38 -27.99
N TYR A 104 -10.25 27.39 -27.55
CA TYR A 104 -10.63 27.76 -26.18
C TYR A 104 -11.87 26.98 -25.74
N THR A 105 -11.77 26.30 -24.61
CA THR A 105 -12.80 25.39 -24.08
C THR A 105 -13.46 25.91 -22.79
N GLY A 106 -13.54 27.25 -22.62
CA GLY A 106 -14.03 27.83 -21.37
C GLY A 106 -13.15 27.55 -20.15
N GLY A 107 -11.92 27.04 -20.35
CA GLY A 107 -10.98 26.64 -19.31
C GLY A 107 -11.08 25.16 -18.92
N SER A 108 -11.92 24.32 -19.56
CA SER A 108 -12.10 22.91 -19.20
C SER A 108 -10.83 22.09 -19.37
N LEU A 109 -10.12 22.23 -20.50
CA LEU A 109 -8.87 21.47 -20.75
C LEU A 109 -7.79 21.79 -19.72
N MET A 110 -7.63 23.06 -19.34
CA MET A 110 -6.68 23.46 -18.31
C MET A 110 -7.07 22.90 -16.94
N ALA A 111 -8.37 22.89 -16.62
CA ALA A 111 -8.87 22.32 -15.38
C ALA A 111 -8.70 20.79 -15.35
N ARG A 112 -9.01 20.09 -16.45
CA ARG A 112 -8.78 18.64 -16.58
C ARG A 112 -7.30 18.25 -16.42
N LYS A 113 -6.39 19.03 -17.03
CA LYS A 113 -4.94 18.83 -16.84
C LYS A 113 -4.54 18.98 -15.37
N LYS A 114 -5.11 19.95 -14.64
CA LYS A 114 -4.86 20.15 -13.21
C LYS A 114 -5.42 19.02 -12.36
N ILE A 115 -6.62 18.52 -12.68
CA ILE A 115 -7.23 17.36 -12.02
C ILE A 115 -6.33 16.15 -12.21
N ALA A 116 -5.95 15.83 -13.44
CA ALA A 116 -5.11 14.67 -13.73
C ALA A 116 -3.71 14.75 -13.07
N LYS A 117 -3.16 15.99 -12.94
CA LYS A 117 -1.93 16.20 -12.17
C LYS A 117 -2.12 15.93 -10.68
N ALA A 118 -3.23 16.38 -10.11
CA ALA A 118 -3.56 16.13 -8.70
C ALA A 118 -3.81 14.63 -8.45
N ASP A 119 -4.50 13.94 -9.37
CA ASP A 119 -4.70 12.48 -9.28
C ASP A 119 -3.37 11.71 -9.31
N GLU A 120 -2.44 12.10 -10.18
CA GLU A 120 -1.08 11.52 -10.21
C GLU A 120 -0.34 11.73 -8.88
N GLU A 121 -0.43 12.92 -8.30
CA GLU A 121 0.21 13.24 -7.03
C GLU A 121 -0.41 12.46 -5.87
N LEU A 122 -1.75 12.32 -5.84
CA LEU A 122 -2.46 11.49 -4.86
C LEU A 122 -2.06 10.02 -4.94
N ASP A 123 -1.91 9.46 -6.15
CA ASP A 123 -1.49 8.06 -6.31
C ASP A 123 -0.01 7.84 -5.92
N LYS A 124 0.86 8.85 -6.07
CA LYS A 124 2.23 8.81 -5.55
C LYS A 124 2.24 8.82 -4.02
N LEU A 125 1.49 9.72 -3.38
CA LEU A 125 1.36 9.77 -1.92
C LEU A 125 0.72 8.48 -1.36
N ALA A 126 -0.25 7.91 -2.07
CA ALA A 126 -0.83 6.62 -1.71
C ALA A 126 0.19 5.46 -1.82
N THR A 127 1.18 5.59 -2.72
CA THR A 127 2.28 4.61 -2.81
C THR A 127 3.21 4.72 -1.60
N GLU A 128 3.52 5.93 -1.14
CA GLU A 128 4.30 6.19 0.08
C GLU A 128 3.57 5.65 1.31
N LEU A 129 2.27 5.95 1.46
CA LEU A 129 1.45 5.40 2.55
C LEU A 129 1.43 3.86 2.56
N THR A 130 1.33 3.25 1.39
CA THR A 130 1.34 1.79 1.27
C THR A 130 2.70 1.23 1.69
N LEU A 131 3.80 1.90 1.35
CA LEU A 131 5.14 1.52 1.74
C LEU A 131 5.30 1.59 3.26
N ASP A 132 4.89 2.70 3.88
CA ASP A 132 4.95 2.88 5.34
C ASP A 132 4.12 1.81 6.08
N GLN A 133 2.94 1.50 5.55
CA GLN A 133 2.08 0.45 6.11
C GLN A 133 2.72 -0.94 6.02
N ILE A 134 3.39 -1.24 4.90
CA ILE A 134 4.13 -2.50 4.71
C ILE A 134 5.32 -2.56 5.67
N HIS A 135 6.06 -1.47 5.86
CA HIS A 135 7.15 -1.39 6.81
C HIS A 135 6.68 -1.63 8.25
N TYR A 136 5.61 -0.96 8.66
CA TYR A 136 5.02 -1.16 9.97
C TYR A 136 4.55 -2.61 10.18
N GLN A 137 3.85 -3.18 9.21
CA GLN A 137 3.38 -4.56 9.27
C GLN A 137 4.54 -5.57 9.31
N SER A 138 5.58 -5.36 8.51
CA SER A 138 6.76 -6.22 8.50
C SER A 138 7.49 -6.18 9.84
N ASP A 139 7.68 -5.00 10.42
CA ASP A 139 8.30 -4.85 11.73
C ASP A 139 7.49 -5.55 12.83
N ALA A 140 6.17 -5.39 12.82
CA ALA A 140 5.27 -6.03 13.78
C ALA A 140 5.36 -7.58 13.70
N VAL A 141 5.38 -8.13 12.50
CA VAL A 141 5.49 -9.58 12.29
C VAL A 141 6.87 -10.09 12.69
N TYR A 142 7.93 -9.36 12.36
CA TYR A 142 9.31 -9.72 12.73
C TYR A 142 9.48 -9.80 14.26
N TRP A 143 9.07 -8.75 14.97
CA TRP A 143 9.18 -8.70 16.43
C TRP A 143 8.26 -9.70 17.12
N ASN A 144 7.09 -9.97 16.57
CA ASN A 144 6.21 -11.04 17.08
C ASN A 144 6.88 -12.43 16.97
N ALA A 145 7.56 -12.70 15.85
CA ALA A 145 8.28 -13.96 15.68
C ALA A 145 9.48 -14.06 16.64
N SER A 146 10.23 -12.98 16.86
CA SER A 146 11.31 -12.91 17.86
C SER A 146 10.79 -13.12 19.29
N ALA A 147 9.67 -12.51 19.65
CA ALA A 147 9.03 -12.68 20.95
C ALA A 147 8.54 -14.14 21.16
N ALA A 148 7.94 -14.71 20.12
CA ALA A 148 7.50 -16.11 20.15
C ALA A 148 8.68 -17.08 20.32
N LEU A 149 9.83 -16.80 19.69
CA LEU A 149 11.07 -17.57 19.88
C LEU A 149 11.58 -17.48 21.33
N ALA A 150 11.61 -16.28 21.91
CA ALA A 150 12.02 -16.08 23.30
C ALA A 150 11.09 -16.83 24.26
N THR A 151 9.77 -16.77 24.02
CA THR A 151 8.76 -17.49 24.79
C THR A 151 8.94 -19.02 24.67
N LEU A 152 9.25 -19.53 23.49
CA LEU A 152 9.54 -20.97 23.28
C LEU A 152 10.79 -21.41 24.04
N LYS A 153 11.88 -20.62 23.98
CA LYS A 153 13.11 -20.90 24.74
C LYS A 153 12.85 -20.93 26.25
N ALA A 154 12.05 -19.97 26.77
CA ALA A 154 11.68 -19.94 28.18
C ALA A 154 10.82 -21.14 28.59
N ALA A 155 9.82 -21.50 27.79
CA ALA A 155 8.94 -22.64 28.05
C ALA A 155 9.71 -23.97 27.99
N ALA A 156 10.67 -24.12 27.08
CA ALA A 156 11.53 -25.31 27.00
C ALA A 156 12.43 -25.45 28.25
N ARG A 157 13.02 -24.33 28.72
CA ARG A 157 13.82 -24.34 29.96
C ARG A 157 12.97 -24.70 31.17
N PHE A 158 11.77 -24.13 31.28
CA PHE A 158 10.86 -24.42 32.39
C PHE A 158 10.42 -25.89 32.39
N GLU A 159 10.04 -26.43 31.24
CA GLU A 159 9.69 -27.87 31.10
C GLU A 159 10.87 -28.77 31.52
N GLY A 160 12.10 -28.46 31.11
CA GLY A 160 13.29 -29.17 31.49
C GLY A 160 13.51 -29.18 33.02
N ILE A 161 13.38 -28.01 33.68
CA ILE A 161 13.53 -27.88 35.15
C ILE A 161 12.46 -28.73 35.87
N VAL A 162 11.19 -28.60 35.49
CA VAL A 162 10.09 -29.34 36.10
C VAL A 162 10.24 -30.85 35.87
N SER A 163 10.72 -31.27 34.70
CA SER A 163 11.00 -32.67 34.41
C SER A 163 12.13 -33.24 35.29
N GLN A 164 13.18 -32.46 35.55
CA GLN A 164 14.24 -32.86 36.51
C GLN A 164 13.69 -32.98 37.95
N GLN A 165 12.88 -32.02 38.40
CA GLN A 165 12.22 -32.08 39.70
C GLN A 165 11.31 -33.30 39.85
N TYR A 166 10.54 -33.59 38.79
CA TYR A 166 9.71 -34.81 38.76
C TYR A 166 10.52 -36.06 38.96
N ASN A 167 11.64 -36.22 38.27
CA ASN A 167 12.53 -37.43 38.41
C ASN A 167 13.04 -37.57 39.83
N ILE A 168 13.54 -36.47 40.45
CA ILE A 168 14.02 -36.50 41.85
C ILE A 168 12.88 -36.92 42.80
N ILE A 169 11.68 -36.40 42.63
CA ILE A 169 10.54 -36.72 43.50
C ILE A 169 10.06 -38.14 43.26
N GLN A 170 10.08 -38.62 42.01
CA GLN A 170 9.79 -39.99 41.66
C GLN A 170 10.72 -41.01 42.36
N ASP A 171 12.03 -40.71 42.35
CA ASP A 171 13.04 -41.56 43.04
C ASP A 171 12.80 -41.59 44.55
N ARG A 172 12.56 -40.41 45.18
CA ARG A 172 12.23 -40.33 46.61
C ARG A 172 10.94 -41.07 46.98
N PHE A 173 9.94 -41.09 46.08
CA PHE A 173 8.74 -41.86 46.30
C PHE A 173 9.00 -43.37 46.21
N ASN A 174 9.84 -43.81 45.27
CA ASN A 174 10.25 -45.20 45.13
C ASN A 174 11.01 -45.69 46.38
N ASP A 175 11.81 -44.80 46.99
CA ASP A 175 12.51 -45.06 48.25
C ASP A 175 11.59 -44.95 49.48
N GLY A 176 10.31 -44.66 49.33
CA GLY A 176 9.34 -44.53 50.43
C GLY A 176 9.45 -43.26 51.26
N ALA A 177 10.27 -42.26 50.78
CA ALA A 177 10.56 -41.02 51.55
C ALA A 177 9.52 -39.92 51.43
N ILE A 178 8.57 -40.01 50.47
CA ILE A 178 7.55 -38.99 50.23
C ILE A 178 6.16 -39.64 49.96
N SER A 179 5.10 -38.82 50.08
CA SER A 179 3.73 -39.27 49.90
C SER A 179 3.33 -39.39 48.42
N ARG A 180 2.31 -40.21 48.12
CA ARG A 180 1.71 -40.28 46.78
C ARG A 180 1.10 -38.96 46.35
N THR A 181 0.65 -38.15 47.28
CA THR A 181 0.08 -36.81 47.00
C THR A 181 1.13 -35.87 46.40
N ASP A 182 2.38 -35.89 46.97
CA ASP A 182 3.45 -35.07 46.46
C ASP A 182 3.88 -35.48 45.03
N LEU A 183 3.90 -36.80 44.77
CA LEU A 183 4.16 -37.31 43.42
C LEU A 183 3.07 -36.89 42.44
N LEU A 184 1.82 -36.90 42.80
CA LEU A 184 0.71 -36.44 41.95
C LEU A 184 0.76 -34.95 41.70
N MET A 185 1.13 -34.13 42.70
CA MET A 185 1.32 -32.69 42.54
C MET A 185 2.40 -32.35 41.50
N ILE A 186 3.57 -32.96 41.59
CA ILE A 186 4.66 -32.71 40.65
C ILE A 186 4.33 -33.27 39.26
N SER A 187 3.58 -34.38 39.16
CA SER A 187 3.11 -34.96 37.91
C SER A 187 2.17 -34.00 37.19
N THR A 188 1.24 -33.36 37.92
CA THR A 188 0.33 -32.33 37.37
C THR A 188 1.13 -31.14 36.86
N ARG A 189 2.07 -30.64 37.66
CA ARG A 189 2.95 -29.52 37.28
C ARG A 189 3.80 -29.83 36.03
N LYS A 190 4.28 -31.08 35.89
CA LYS A 190 4.97 -31.53 34.68
C LYS A 190 4.05 -31.44 33.45
N LYS A 191 2.79 -31.92 33.58
CA LYS A 191 1.83 -31.85 32.47
C LYS A 191 1.45 -30.43 32.09
N GLU A 192 1.39 -29.51 33.05
CA GLU A 192 1.19 -28.08 32.80
C GLU A 192 2.39 -27.48 32.04
N ALA A 193 3.61 -27.80 32.45
CA ALA A 193 4.82 -27.34 31.75
C ALA A 193 4.91 -27.88 30.31
N GLU A 194 4.63 -29.17 30.11
CA GLU A 194 4.54 -29.76 28.77
C GLU A 194 3.49 -29.06 27.89
N LEU A 195 2.32 -28.74 28.45
CA LEU A 195 1.25 -28.02 27.73
C LEU A 195 1.69 -26.61 27.34
N GLN A 196 2.38 -25.89 28.25
CA GLN A 196 2.92 -24.58 27.96
C GLN A 196 3.97 -24.61 26.84
N TYR A 197 4.87 -25.59 26.86
CA TYR A 197 5.85 -25.80 25.80
C TYR A 197 5.19 -26.08 24.45
N ILE A 198 4.18 -26.95 24.39
CA ILE A 198 3.44 -27.25 23.16
C ILE A 198 2.78 -26.00 22.59
N LYS A 199 2.11 -25.17 23.45
CA LYS A 199 1.50 -23.90 23.04
C LYS A 199 2.54 -22.90 22.52
N ALA A 200 3.67 -22.75 23.21
CA ALA A 200 4.73 -21.85 22.79
C ALA A 200 5.33 -22.28 21.45
N ARG A 201 5.55 -23.59 21.23
CA ARG A 201 6.00 -24.13 19.95
C ARG A 201 5.01 -23.88 18.82
N GLN A 202 3.72 -24.08 19.08
CA GLN A 202 2.67 -23.77 18.09
C GLN A 202 2.69 -22.29 17.69
N ASN A 203 2.74 -21.39 18.68
CA ASN A 203 2.77 -19.95 18.43
C ASN A 203 3.99 -19.52 17.60
N TYR A 204 5.17 -20.06 17.93
CA TYR A 204 6.38 -19.80 17.15
C TYR A 204 6.28 -20.32 15.72
N THR A 205 5.77 -21.54 15.52
CA THR A 205 5.56 -22.08 14.17
C THR A 205 4.62 -21.18 13.34
N LEU A 206 3.50 -20.74 13.92
CA LEU A 206 2.56 -19.84 13.23
C LEU A 206 3.20 -18.49 12.93
N ALA A 207 3.99 -17.92 13.83
CA ALA A 207 4.72 -16.68 13.61
C ALA A 207 5.74 -16.79 12.47
N LEU A 208 6.48 -17.91 12.38
CA LEU A 208 7.39 -18.18 11.26
C LEU A 208 6.66 -18.34 9.94
N GLN A 209 5.52 -19.03 9.92
CA GLN A 209 4.70 -19.17 8.72
C GLN A 209 4.22 -17.79 8.21
N GLN A 210 3.76 -16.93 9.11
CA GLN A 210 3.35 -15.58 8.77
C GLN A 210 4.52 -14.76 8.22
N LEU A 211 5.70 -14.85 8.83
CA LEU A 211 6.92 -14.19 8.38
C LEU A 211 7.31 -14.65 6.97
N ASN A 212 7.31 -15.96 6.70
CA ASN A 212 7.60 -16.53 5.40
C ASN A 212 6.61 -16.09 4.30
N ILE A 213 5.32 -16.09 4.60
CA ILE A 213 4.26 -15.68 3.66
C ILE A 213 4.47 -14.22 3.22
N LEU A 214 4.81 -13.31 4.14
CA LEU A 214 5.06 -11.92 3.79
C LEU A 214 6.30 -11.74 2.90
N MET A 215 7.32 -12.58 3.03
CA MET A 215 8.48 -12.61 2.12
C MET A 215 8.18 -13.30 0.78
N GLY A 216 7.02 -13.93 0.63
CA GLY A 216 6.69 -14.71 -0.56
C GLY A 216 7.38 -16.07 -0.64
N VAL A 217 7.82 -16.58 0.50
CA VAL A 217 8.45 -17.89 0.62
C VAL A 217 7.41 -18.92 1.10
N LYS A 218 7.69 -20.21 0.91
CA LYS A 218 6.80 -21.28 1.40
C LYS A 218 6.66 -21.20 2.93
N PRO A 219 5.45 -21.42 3.48
CA PRO A 219 5.22 -21.32 4.93
C PRO A 219 6.19 -22.13 5.79
N ASP A 220 6.58 -23.31 5.33
CA ASP A 220 7.43 -24.26 6.07
C ASP A 220 8.92 -24.11 5.72
N ALA A 221 9.32 -23.06 5.00
CA ALA A 221 10.71 -22.81 4.69
C ALA A 221 11.51 -22.54 5.97
N ALA A 222 12.74 -23.04 6.01
CA ALA A 222 13.67 -22.74 7.09
C ALA A 222 13.98 -21.23 7.08
N VAL A 223 13.95 -20.61 8.25
CA VAL A 223 14.33 -19.21 8.45
C VAL A 223 15.66 -19.21 9.20
N ASP A 224 16.58 -18.36 8.77
CA ASP A 224 17.79 -18.07 9.53
C ASP A 224 17.42 -17.61 10.95
N SER A 225 18.37 -17.69 11.89
CA SER A 225 18.11 -17.28 13.27
C SER A 225 17.62 -15.83 13.31
N LEU A 226 16.58 -15.56 14.09
CA LEU A 226 16.07 -14.21 14.31
C LEU A 226 16.93 -13.49 15.33
N CYS A 227 16.98 -12.14 15.23
CA CYS A 227 17.63 -11.32 16.23
C CYS A 227 16.98 -11.54 17.60
N GLU A 228 17.78 -11.78 18.63
CA GLU A 228 17.26 -11.87 19.99
C GLU A 228 16.78 -10.49 20.46
N ILE A 229 15.67 -10.49 21.21
CA ILE A 229 15.16 -9.27 21.82
C ILE A 229 16.14 -8.87 22.93
N GLY A 230 16.88 -7.81 22.66
CA GLY A 230 17.79 -7.20 23.62
C GLY A 230 17.07 -6.22 24.54
N MET A 231 17.76 -5.89 25.65
CA MET A 231 17.28 -4.95 26.66
C MET A 231 17.38 -3.49 26.24
N HIS A 232 18.10 -3.21 25.15
CA HIS A 232 18.40 -1.85 24.71
C HIS A 232 17.33 -1.33 23.77
N CYS A 233 16.44 -0.48 24.29
CA CYS A 233 15.54 0.32 23.49
C CYS A 233 16.30 1.60 23.09
N PRO A 234 16.53 1.87 21.80
CA PRO A 234 17.14 3.13 21.40
C PRO A 234 16.23 4.29 21.79
N PRO A 235 16.78 5.43 22.24
CA PRO A 235 15.98 6.60 22.55
C PRO A 235 15.20 7.05 21.31
N VAL A 236 13.92 7.31 21.49
CA VAL A 236 13.04 7.81 20.43
C VAL A 236 12.82 9.31 20.64
N ASP A 237 13.25 10.12 19.68
CA ASP A 237 12.96 11.54 19.70
C ASP A 237 11.45 11.76 19.44
N LEU A 238 10.77 12.36 20.40
CA LEU A 238 9.36 12.71 20.26
C LEU A 238 9.25 13.94 19.35
N LEU A 239 8.64 13.75 18.18
CA LEU A 239 8.39 14.83 17.22
C LEU A 239 7.19 15.67 17.66
N SER A 240 7.22 16.96 17.37
CA SER A 240 6.05 17.84 17.52
C SER A 240 4.97 17.47 16.49
N LEU A 241 3.71 17.84 16.78
CA LEU A 241 2.60 17.58 15.84
C LEU A 241 2.85 18.19 14.46
N ASP A 242 3.37 19.43 14.41
CA ASP A 242 3.64 20.13 13.16
C ASP A 242 4.69 19.40 12.30
N GLU A 243 5.73 18.86 12.94
CA GLU A 243 6.74 18.04 12.25
C GLU A 243 6.14 16.73 11.71
N VAL A 244 5.28 16.07 12.51
CA VAL A 244 4.60 14.84 12.08
C VAL A 244 3.67 15.14 10.90
N LEU A 245 2.84 16.18 10.97
CA LEU A 245 1.95 16.60 9.89
C LEU A 245 2.73 16.92 8.59
N SER A 246 3.90 17.57 8.72
CA SER A 246 4.72 17.91 7.54
C SER A 246 5.33 16.70 6.82
N ARG A 247 5.50 15.57 7.52
CA ARG A 247 6.12 14.35 6.99
C ARG A 247 5.10 13.32 6.53
N ARG A 248 3.86 13.40 6.98
CA ARG A 248 2.84 12.39 6.69
C ARG A 248 2.21 12.57 5.32
N ALA A 249 2.29 11.53 4.49
CA ALA A 249 1.76 11.52 3.13
C ALA A 249 0.23 11.61 3.08
N ASP A 250 -0.50 11.08 4.08
CA ASP A 250 -1.96 11.19 4.18
C ASP A 250 -2.40 12.65 4.41
N TYR A 251 -1.72 13.41 5.26
CA TYR A 251 -1.99 14.82 5.45
C TYR A 251 -1.64 15.65 4.20
N ALA A 252 -0.50 15.38 3.56
CA ALA A 252 -0.13 15.98 2.29
C ALA A 252 -1.19 15.72 1.21
N GLY A 253 -1.77 14.52 1.18
CA GLY A 253 -2.86 14.13 0.28
C GLY A 253 -4.12 14.98 0.44
N THR A 254 -4.41 15.49 1.64
CA THR A 254 -5.57 16.37 1.86
C THR A 254 -5.41 17.71 1.15
N HIS A 255 -4.20 18.29 1.16
CA HIS A 255 -3.91 19.52 0.42
C HIS A 255 -4.10 19.33 -1.09
N VAL A 256 -3.61 18.22 -1.63
CA VAL A 256 -3.78 17.88 -3.06
C VAL A 256 -5.26 17.67 -3.39
N SER A 257 -6.03 17.03 -2.50
CA SER A 257 -7.47 16.80 -2.67
C SER A 257 -8.26 18.11 -2.70
N ILE A 258 -7.90 19.11 -1.89
CA ILE A 258 -8.48 20.43 -1.93
C ILE A 258 -8.17 21.11 -3.29
N ALA A 259 -6.91 21.10 -3.72
CA ALA A 259 -6.49 21.68 -5.01
C ALA A 259 -7.18 20.97 -6.21
N ARG A 260 -7.36 19.64 -6.14
CA ARG A 260 -8.15 18.86 -7.09
C ARG A 260 -9.60 19.33 -7.15
N SER A 261 -10.25 19.52 -6.00
CA SER A 261 -11.65 19.97 -5.92
C SER A 261 -11.83 21.40 -6.45
N GLU A 262 -10.84 22.27 -6.25
CA GLU A 262 -10.83 23.61 -6.87
C GLU A 262 -10.71 23.53 -8.39
N ALA A 263 -9.88 22.62 -8.91
CA ALA A 263 -9.79 22.38 -10.35
C ALA A 263 -11.09 21.76 -10.90
N GLN A 264 -11.74 20.85 -10.18
CA GLN A 264 -13.06 20.29 -10.52
C GLN A 264 -14.13 21.39 -10.59
N ARG A 265 -14.12 22.34 -9.66
CA ARG A 265 -15.01 23.52 -9.72
C ARG A 265 -14.79 24.31 -11.01
N LYS A 266 -13.53 24.56 -11.41
CA LYS A 266 -13.21 25.26 -12.65
C LYS A 266 -13.67 24.47 -13.88
N ALA A 267 -13.49 23.15 -13.88
CA ALA A 267 -13.98 22.26 -14.93
C ALA A 267 -15.52 22.28 -15.04
N ALA A 268 -16.23 22.20 -13.90
CA ALA A 268 -17.67 22.24 -13.88
C ALA A 268 -18.26 23.60 -14.36
N LEU A 269 -17.55 24.70 -14.08
CA LEU A 269 -17.97 26.03 -14.50
C LEU A 269 -17.63 26.35 -15.96
N SER A 270 -16.71 25.63 -16.58
CA SER A 270 -16.21 25.87 -17.93
C SER A 270 -17.33 25.73 -18.99
N GLN A 271 -18.35 24.89 -18.76
CA GLN A 271 -19.48 24.71 -19.65
C GLN A 271 -20.40 25.96 -19.77
N TYR A 272 -20.23 26.94 -18.87
CA TYR A 272 -20.93 28.22 -18.89
C TYR A 272 -20.10 29.37 -19.46
N ASN A 273 -18.87 29.07 -19.90
CA ASN A 273 -17.96 30.02 -20.53
C ASN A 273 -18.00 29.84 -22.06
N PRO A 274 -17.64 30.86 -22.85
CA PRO A 274 -17.47 30.71 -24.28
C PRO A 274 -16.57 29.56 -24.64
N GLN A 275 -16.83 28.89 -25.77
CA GLN A 275 -16.03 27.82 -26.33
C GLN A 275 -15.76 28.15 -27.80
N LEU A 276 -14.51 28.03 -28.22
CA LEU A 276 -14.03 28.31 -29.55
C LEU A 276 -13.26 27.11 -30.09
N SER A 277 -13.63 26.61 -31.24
CA SER A 277 -12.95 25.53 -31.95
C SER A 277 -12.84 25.87 -33.44
N MET A 278 -11.82 25.35 -34.07
CA MET A 278 -11.69 25.33 -35.52
C MET A 278 -11.74 23.88 -36.04
N PHE A 279 -12.21 23.74 -37.26
CA PHE A 279 -12.27 22.46 -37.93
C PHE A 279 -11.93 22.60 -39.43
N LEU A 280 -11.42 21.51 -39.99
CA LEU A 280 -11.25 21.26 -41.41
C LEU A 280 -11.92 19.93 -41.72
N ALA A 281 -12.85 19.90 -42.66
CA ALA A 281 -13.54 18.66 -43.04
C ALA A 281 -13.46 18.47 -44.55
N THR A 282 -13.33 17.24 -44.97
CA THR A 282 -13.36 16.82 -46.38
C THR A 282 -13.87 15.39 -46.47
N GLY A 283 -14.47 15.02 -47.64
CA GLY A 283 -14.97 13.65 -47.85
C GLY A 283 -16.02 13.54 -48.97
N TRP A 284 -16.95 12.61 -48.82
CA TRP A 284 -18.07 12.40 -49.70
C TRP A 284 -19.37 12.46 -48.91
N ASP A 285 -20.35 13.14 -49.50
CA ASP A 285 -21.69 13.26 -48.92
C ASP A 285 -22.74 13.23 -50.07
N THR A 286 -23.60 12.21 -50.06
CA THR A 286 -24.67 12.05 -51.05
C THR A 286 -25.93 12.79 -50.66
N GLY A 287 -26.03 13.31 -49.41
CA GLY A 287 -27.17 14.10 -48.95
C GLY A 287 -27.22 15.51 -49.54
N ILE A 288 -26.06 16.04 -50.00
CA ILE A 288 -25.94 17.36 -50.65
C ILE A 288 -25.83 17.16 -52.18
N ALA A 289 -26.79 16.48 -52.78
CA ALA A 289 -26.80 16.33 -54.22
C ALA A 289 -27.39 17.60 -54.86
N TYR A 290 -26.57 18.39 -55.46
CA TYR A 290 -26.99 19.42 -56.39
C TYR A 290 -27.17 18.77 -57.78
N MET A 291 -28.38 18.74 -58.30
CA MET A 291 -28.71 18.20 -59.63
C MET A 291 -28.37 16.73 -59.88
N GLY A 292 -28.48 15.84 -58.89
CA GLY A 292 -28.34 14.41 -59.11
C GLY A 292 -26.91 13.86 -59.32
N GLN A 293 -25.90 14.67 -59.11
CA GLN A 293 -24.50 14.23 -59.14
C GLN A 293 -23.95 14.09 -57.72
N ASP A 294 -23.21 12.99 -57.51
CA ASP A 294 -22.42 12.80 -56.30
C ASP A 294 -21.27 13.81 -56.34
N VAL A 295 -21.35 14.87 -55.53
CA VAL A 295 -20.29 15.88 -55.51
C VAL A 295 -19.32 15.50 -54.38
N PRO A 296 -18.03 15.34 -54.68
CA PRO A 296 -17.03 15.22 -53.61
C PRO A 296 -17.09 16.46 -52.76
N HIS A 297 -17.11 16.27 -51.45
CA HIS A 297 -17.16 17.38 -50.51
C HIS A 297 -15.88 18.20 -50.68
N THR A 298 -15.96 19.43 -51.16
CA THR A 298 -14.84 20.36 -51.17
C THR A 298 -14.34 20.58 -49.77
N PRO A 299 -13.02 20.63 -49.52
CA PRO A 299 -12.50 20.90 -48.20
C PRO A 299 -13.10 22.16 -47.61
N ILE A 300 -13.71 22.05 -46.42
CA ILE A 300 -14.33 23.14 -45.70
C ILE A 300 -13.55 23.43 -44.43
N ALA A 301 -13.12 24.68 -44.23
CA ALA A 301 -12.56 25.15 -42.98
C ALA A 301 -13.54 26.05 -42.26
N GLY A 302 -13.70 25.91 -40.96
CA GLY A 302 -14.61 26.72 -40.19
C GLY A 302 -14.18 26.95 -38.76
N ILE A 303 -14.78 27.96 -38.15
CA ILE A 303 -14.60 28.29 -36.74
C ILE A 303 -15.98 28.19 -36.09
N ASN A 304 -16.03 27.48 -34.97
CA ASN A 304 -17.27 27.36 -34.17
C ASN A 304 -17.08 28.10 -32.84
N LEU A 305 -17.89 29.10 -32.59
CA LEU A 305 -17.97 29.85 -31.35
C LEU A 305 -19.30 29.57 -30.67
N ASN A 306 -19.31 28.92 -29.53
CA ASN A 306 -20.48 28.66 -28.71
C ASN A 306 -20.43 29.51 -27.42
N ILE A 307 -21.40 30.41 -27.24
CA ILE A 307 -21.51 31.27 -26.07
C ILE A 307 -22.84 30.96 -25.36
N PRO A 308 -22.83 30.20 -24.25
CA PRO A 308 -24.08 29.96 -23.51
C PRO A 308 -24.50 31.22 -22.74
N ILE A 309 -25.58 31.87 -23.18
CA ILE A 309 -26.06 33.16 -22.61
C ILE A 309 -26.92 32.93 -21.38
N PHE A 310 -27.90 32.02 -21.45
CA PHE A 310 -28.87 31.84 -20.39
C PHE A 310 -29.15 30.38 -20.09
N ARG A 311 -29.00 29.96 -18.83
CA ARG A 311 -29.23 28.58 -18.33
C ARG A 311 -29.91 28.58 -16.97
N TRP A 312 -30.97 29.38 -16.80
CA TRP A 312 -31.81 29.37 -15.60
C TRP A 312 -31.05 29.41 -14.26
N GLY A 313 -29.97 30.18 -14.19
CA GLY A 313 -29.13 30.29 -12.98
C GLY A 313 -28.33 29.06 -12.63
N ALA A 314 -28.22 28.04 -13.52
CA ALA A 314 -27.47 26.81 -13.29
C ALA A 314 -25.99 27.06 -12.90
N ARG A 315 -25.33 28.07 -13.50
CA ARG A 315 -23.98 28.49 -13.15
C ARG A 315 -23.82 28.79 -11.65
N PHE A 316 -24.76 29.54 -11.07
CA PHE A 316 -24.72 29.91 -9.64
C PHE A 316 -24.96 28.68 -8.75
N LYS A 317 -25.88 27.79 -9.12
CA LYS A 317 -26.19 26.55 -8.39
C LYS A 317 -25.00 25.61 -8.45
N THR A 318 -24.39 25.38 -9.63
CA THR A 318 -23.17 24.57 -9.80
C THR A 318 -22.02 25.17 -8.99
N ASN A 319 -21.79 26.47 -9.02
CA ASN A 319 -20.74 27.10 -8.22
C ASN A 319 -20.95 26.90 -6.72
N ARG A 320 -22.20 27.00 -6.24
CA ARG A 320 -22.52 26.74 -4.81
C ARG A 320 -22.31 25.29 -4.44
N GLN A 321 -22.73 24.36 -5.29
CA GLN A 321 -22.49 22.92 -5.11
C GLN A 321 -20.99 22.60 -5.03
N GLN A 322 -20.19 23.10 -5.96
CA GLN A 322 -18.75 22.85 -5.98
C GLN A 322 -18.02 23.48 -4.78
N LYS A 323 -18.49 24.65 -4.30
CA LYS A 323 -17.97 25.24 -3.06
C LYS A 323 -18.27 24.36 -1.83
N ALA A 324 -19.42 23.70 -1.79
CA ALA A 324 -19.74 22.76 -0.73
C ALA A 324 -18.78 21.53 -0.76
N TYR A 325 -18.47 21.00 -1.94
CA TYR A 325 -17.46 19.92 -2.05
C TYR A 325 -16.08 20.35 -1.59
N ILE A 326 -15.64 21.57 -1.90
CA ILE A 326 -14.38 22.11 -1.37
C ILE A 326 -14.46 22.22 0.16
N GLY A 327 -15.59 22.66 0.71
CA GLY A 327 -15.83 22.70 2.16
C GLY A 327 -15.69 21.32 2.81
N ILE A 328 -16.24 20.28 2.19
CA ILE A 328 -16.09 18.88 2.63
C ILE A 328 -14.61 18.48 2.69
N GLN A 329 -13.81 18.79 1.65
CA GLN A 329 -12.38 18.45 1.66
C GLN A 329 -11.59 19.18 2.74
N LYS A 330 -11.94 20.42 3.06
CA LYS A 330 -11.32 21.17 4.16
C LYS A 330 -11.65 20.56 5.53
N LEU A 331 -12.91 20.15 5.74
CA LEU A 331 -13.29 19.43 6.96
C LEU A 331 -12.58 18.06 7.05
N GLN A 332 -12.43 17.37 5.92
CA GLN A 332 -11.65 16.12 5.86
C GLN A 332 -10.18 16.34 6.25
N GLN A 333 -9.58 17.47 5.84
CA GLN A 333 -8.22 17.83 6.25
C GLN A 333 -8.12 18.02 7.78
N SER A 334 -9.06 18.74 8.38
CA SER A 334 -9.11 18.90 9.84
C SER A 334 -9.29 17.55 10.55
N TYR A 335 -10.19 16.71 10.05
CA TYR A 335 -10.42 15.37 10.59
C TYR A 335 -9.17 14.50 10.55
N VAL A 336 -8.41 14.54 9.43
CA VAL A 336 -7.15 13.79 9.32
C VAL A 336 -6.11 14.33 10.31
N ALA A 337 -6.04 15.65 10.50
CA ALA A 337 -5.13 16.24 11.50
C ALA A 337 -5.47 15.78 12.93
N ASP A 338 -6.77 15.75 13.28
CA ASP A 338 -7.23 15.27 14.60
C ASP A 338 -6.92 13.79 14.79
N THR A 339 -7.11 12.96 13.75
CA THR A 339 -6.76 11.52 13.77
C THR A 339 -5.25 11.33 13.98
N ILE A 340 -4.41 12.11 13.31
CA ILE A 340 -2.95 12.04 13.46
C ILE A 340 -2.55 12.45 14.88
N LEU A 341 -3.19 13.46 15.45
CA LEU A 341 -2.95 13.86 16.86
C LEU A 341 -3.32 12.74 17.84
N GLU A 342 -4.46 12.08 17.62
CA GLU A 342 -4.88 10.92 18.42
C GLU A 342 -3.87 9.77 18.32
N GLU A 343 -3.46 9.39 17.10
CA GLU A 343 -2.45 8.36 16.86
C GLU A 343 -1.11 8.68 17.53
N LEU A 344 -0.65 9.92 17.42
CA LEU A 344 0.60 10.39 18.04
C LEU A 344 0.53 10.32 19.57
N SER A 345 -0.57 10.80 20.15
CA SER A 345 -0.79 10.75 21.59
C SER A 345 -0.84 9.33 22.12
N ALA A 346 -1.57 8.45 21.43
CA ALA A 346 -1.67 7.04 21.79
C ALA A 346 -0.32 6.32 21.67
N ALA A 347 0.44 6.58 20.60
CA ALA A 347 1.75 5.99 20.39
C ALA A 347 2.77 6.45 21.46
N THR A 348 2.77 7.74 21.80
CA THR A 348 3.64 8.30 22.84
C THR A 348 3.32 7.70 24.21
N THR A 349 2.05 7.66 24.59
CA THR A 349 1.62 7.03 25.85
C THR A 349 2.02 5.57 25.91
N LYS A 350 1.74 4.80 24.83
CA LYS A 350 2.08 3.39 24.75
C LYS A 350 3.60 3.16 24.87
N LEU A 351 4.41 4.00 24.23
CA LEU A 351 5.87 3.91 24.32
C LEU A 351 6.34 4.09 25.75
N THR A 352 5.94 5.20 26.39
CA THR A 352 6.35 5.54 27.78
C THR A 352 5.92 4.46 28.76
N GLU A 353 4.67 3.99 28.67
CA GLU A 353 4.16 2.94 29.55
C GLU A 353 4.86 1.59 29.32
N THR A 354 5.15 1.25 28.06
CA THR A 354 5.85 -0.01 27.74
C THR A 354 7.31 0.02 28.23
N GLU A 355 8.01 1.15 28.11
CA GLU A 355 9.35 1.33 28.66
C GLU A 355 9.36 1.11 30.19
N GLN A 356 8.39 1.68 30.90
CA GLN A 356 8.24 1.48 32.33
C GLN A 356 7.93 0.02 32.69
N GLN A 357 7.07 -0.65 31.92
CA GLN A 357 6.76 -2.08 32.12
C GLN A 357 8.00 -2.96 31.93
N VAL A 358 8.78 -2.70 30.86
CA VAL A 358 10.03 -3.43 30.62
C VAL A 358 11.01 -3.25 31.77
N LYS A 359 11.22 -2.01 32.23
CA LYS A 359 12.09 -1.73 33.38
C LYS A 359 11.66 -2.50 34.64
N THR A 360 10.37 -2.43 34.98
CA THR A 360 9.81 -3.13 36.14
C THR A 360 9.94 -4.68 36.01
N ALA A 361 9.73 -5.20 34.79
CA ALA A 361 9.89 -6.64 34.56
C ALA A 361 11.34 -7.10 34.76
N TRP A 362 12.32 -6.30 34.34
CA TRP A 362 13.74 -6.58 34.57
C TRP A 362 14.13 -6.51 36.06
N GLU A 363 13.64 -5.51 36.78
CA GLU A 363 13.83 -5.39 38.23
C GLU A 363 13.26 -6.62 38.95
N ASN A 364 12.05 -7.05 38.57
CA ASN A 364 11.45 -8.27 39.13
C ASN A 364 12.26 -9.55 38.81
N MET A 365 12.81 -9.64 37.62
CA MET A 365 13.65 -10.79 37.24
C MET A 365 14.94 -10.82 38.09
N ALA A 366 15.60 -9.68 38.24
CA ALA A 366 16.82 -9.58 39.07
C ALA A 366 16.54 -9.96 40.54
N LEU A 367 15.42 -9.50 41.12
CA LEU A 367 14.99 -9.89 42.46
C LEU A 367 14.68 -11.38 42.59
N ALA A 368 14.08 -11.97 41.53
CA ALA A 368 13.78 -13.39 41.51
C ALA A 368 15.08 -14.25 41.43
N GLU A 369 16.07 -13.79 40.68
CA GLU A 369 17.39 -14.44 40.62
C GLU A 369 18.12 -14.34 41.97
N GLU A 370 18.12 -13.18 42.60
CA GLU A 370 18.71 -12.99 43.93
C GLU A 370 18.05 -13.89 45.00
N ASN A 371 16.73 -14.09 44.94
CA ASN A 371 16.03 -14.99 45.84
C ASN A 371 16.32 -16.50 45.59
N LEU A 372 16.77 -16.87 44.40
CA LEU A 372 17.11 -18.27 44.10
C LEU A 372 18.47 -18.71 44.74
N ASP A 373 19.43 -17.79 44.86
CA ASP A 373 20.74 -18.09 45.39
C ASP A 373 20.72 -18.58 46.86
N PRO A 374 20.03 -17.92 47.83
CA PRO A 374 20.02 -18.41 49.20
C PRO A 374 19.16 -19.69 49.39
N VAL A 375 18.13 -19.91 48.58
CA VAL A 375 17.30 -21.13 48.64
C VAL A 375 18.07 -22.33 48.16
N SER A 376 18.97 -22.18 47.20
CA SER A 376 19.86 -23.22 46.72
C SER A 376 20.87 -23.66 47.81
N TYR A 377 21.40 -22.73 48.59
CA TYR A 377 22.29 -23.01 49.71
C TYR A 377 21.60 -23.65 50.89
N THR A 378 20.40 -23.25 51.28
CA THR A 378 19.69 -23.75 52.48
C THR A 378 19.12 -25.17 52.26
N HIS A 379 18.73 -25.56 51.06
CA HIS A 379 18.25 -26.92 50.78
C HIS A 379 19.36 -27.95 50.50
N LEU A 380 20.56 -27.52 50.13
CA LEU A 380 21.72 -28.40 49.93
C LEU A 380 22.53 -28.63 51.22
N THR A 381 22.35 -27.85 52.26
CA THR A 381 23.16 -27.86 53.52
C THR A 381 22.40 -28.23 54.78
N LEU A 382 21.19 -28.80 54.70
CA LEU A 382 20.57 -29.41 55.87
C LEU A 382 21.34 -30.68 56.25
N PRO A 383 22.15 -30.68 57.33
CA PRO A 383 22.79 -31.88 57.81
C PRO A 383 21.72 -32.82 58.35
N THR A 384 21.65 -34.04 57.85
CA THR A 384 21.10 -35.21 58.53
C THR A 384 21.77 -35.35 59.90
N LYS A 385 21.18 -34.74 60.94
CA LYS A 385 21.45 -35.15 62.34
C LYS A 385 20.29 -36.02 62.80
N ALA A 386 20.57 -37.29 62.77
CA ALA A 386 19.82 -38.30 63.48
C ALA A 386 19.72 -37.99 64.99
#